data_0b4724e651a2bacb1dd1c30139168efd
#
_entry.id   0b4724e651a2bacb1dd1c30139168efd
#
_cell.length_a   1.000
_cell.length_b   1.000
_cell.length_c   1.000
_cell.angle_alpha   90.00
_cell.angle_beta   90.00
_cell.angle_gamma   90.00
#
_symmetry.space_group_name_H-M   'P 1'
#
loop_
_entity.id
_entity.type
_entity.pdbx_description
1 polymer ?
#
loop_
_entity_poly.entity_id
_entity_poly.type
_entity_poly.pdbx_seq_one_letter_code
_entity_poly.pdbx_strand_id
1 'polypeptide(L)'
;MKHPVRRLAALLLGLTLWTVPAAAVETQPASEDLTALMEDFRAEYGLNEGNFSLCYYNTVTGEEYRYNDTKFMIAASTYKLPLNMYYYEMEAAGEISSATMIGATTLADAHYQSLVWSNNDVSIDMLYNLGNFRTYKNTMKQYFTMPDEEIDSIYYADNYYCTSMMLDTLKHLYEGGDKFDEMIDYMKQAQPGEYFKLYVTDYEIAHKYGYYVDDGVTAINDTGIIYTPQPFLLAVYTSDAPG
;
A
#
# COMPACT_ATOMS: atom_id res chain seq x y z
N MET A 1 -69.87 17.80 5.21
CA MET A 1 -68.96 16.76 5.67
C MET A 1 -67.54 17.19 5.30
N LYS A 2 -66.73 17.60 6.27
CA LYS A 2 -65.40 18.15 6.07
C LYS A 2 -64.37 17.13 6.49
N HIS A 3 -63.56 16.65 5.53
CA HIS A 3 -62.41 15.81 5.83
C HIS A 3 -61.24 16.70 6.27
N PRO A 4 -60.62 16.45 7.42
CA PRO A 4 -59.42 17.15 7.79
C PRO A 4 -58.24 16.57 7.03
N VAL A 5 -57.66 17.35 6.16
CA VAL A 5 -56.36 17.10 5.54
C VAL A 5 -55.31 17.11 6.66
N ARG A 6 -54.80 15.96 7.03
CA ARG A 6 -53.65 15.80 7.89
C ARG A 6 -52.45 16.45 7.20
N ARG A 7 -52.08 17.62 7.69
CA ARG A 7 -50.77 18.19 7.40
C ARG A 7 -49.72 17.33 8.13
N LEU A 8 -49.14 16.37 7.39
CA LEU A 8 -47.92 15.72 7.82
C LEU A 8 -46.81 16.75 7.63
N ALA A 9 -46.46 17.48 8.67
CA ALA A 9 -45.22 18.21 8.73
C ALA A 9 -44.11 17.18 8.79
N ALA A 10 -43.55 16.88 7.64
CA ALA A 10 -42.27 16.21 7.58
C ALA A 10 -41.24 17.17 8.18
N LEU A 11 -40.93 16.97 9.44
CA LEU A 11 -39.68 17.47 10.03
C LEU A 11 -38.56 16.71 9.29
N LEU A 12 -38.07 17.30 8.22
CA LEU A 12 -36.75 17.03 7.72
C LEU A 12 -35.77 17.49 8.80
N LEU A 13 -35.58 16.63 9.80
CA LEU A 13 -34.34 16.62 10.55
C LEU A 13 -33.26 16.31 9.50
N GLY A 14 -32.64 17.39 9.02
CA GLY A 14 -31.36 17.29 8.33
C GLY A 14 -30.37 16.67 9.32
N LEU A 15 -30.30 15.35 9.31
CA LEU A 15 -29.11 14.64 9.73
C LEU A 15 -28.02 15.05 8.72
N THR A 16 -27.42 16.19 8.95
CA THR A 16 -26.05 16.38 8.54
C THR A 16 -25.28 15.29 9.27
N LEU A 17 -25.04 14.19 8.56
CA LEU A 17 -23.97 13.28 8.90
C LEU A 17 -22.70 14.14 8.86
N TRP A 18 -22.37 14.70 10.01
CA TRP A 18 -21.02 15.11 10.27
C TRP A 18 -20.23 13.79 10.21
N THR A 19 -19.61 13.52 9.07
CA THR A 19 -18.48 12.61 9.02
C THR A 19 -17.43 13.27 9.90
N VAL A 20 -17.43 12.90 11.18
CA VAL A 20 -16.27 13.12 12.03
C VAL A 20 -15.17 12.36 11.29
N PRO A 21 -14.11 13.03 10.79
CA PRO A 21 -12.98 12.28 10.27
C PRO A 21 -12.61 11.32 11.38
N ALA A 22 -12.50 10.02 11.07
CA ALA A 22 -12.01 9.06 12.02
C ALA A 22 -10.69 9.65 12.52
N ALA A 23 -10.64 9.99 13.82
CA ALA A 23 -9.40 10.51 14.38
C ALA A 23 -8.34 9.45 14.08
N ALA A 24 -7.25 9.87 13.44
CA ALA A 24 -6.16 8.97 13.17
C ALA A 24 -5.79 8.26 14.48
N VAL A 25 -5.72 6.93 14.44
CA VAL A 25 -5.39 6.14 15.62
C VAL A 25 -3.97 6.50 16.02
N GLU A 26 -3.78 6.93 17.25
CA GLU A 26 -2.45 7.33 17.73
C GLU A 26 -1.51 6.12 17.70
N THR A 27 -0.34 6.29 17.08
CA THR A 27 0.66 5.23 16.98
C THR A 27 1.17 4.86 18.37
N GLN A 28 1.15 3.56 18.69
CA GLN A 28 1.65 3.00 19.93
C GLN A 28 2.85 2.08 19.63
N PRO A 29 3.89 2.08 20.46
CA PRO A 29 4.99 1.13 20.28
C PRO A 29 4.48 -0.30 20.43
N ALA A 30 5.18 -1.23 19.75
CA ALA A 30 4.90 -2.66 19.84
C ALA A 30 4.94 -3.14 21.31
N SER A 31 4.01 -4.01 21.67
CA SER A 31 4.01 -4.71 22.96
C SER A 31 5.28 -5.55 23.13
N GLU A 32 5.61 -5.86 24.37
CA GLU A 32 6.74 -6.76 24.68
C GLU A 32 6.54 -8.14 24.02
N ASP A 33 5.30 -8.65 24.01
CA ASP A 33 4.95 -9.94 23.41
C ASP A 33 5.15 -9.92 21.88
N LEU A 34 4.71 -8.86 21.18
CA LEU A 34 4.93 -8.73 19.73
C LEU A 34 6.42 -8.58 19.43
N THR A 35 7.13 -7.78 20.20
CA THR A 35 8.58 -7.59 20.03
C THR A 35 9.33 -8.91 20.19
N ALA A 36 9.05 -9.67 21.26
CA ALA A 36 9.66 -10.97 21.51
C ALA A 36 9.36 -11.98 20.38
N LEU A 37 8.09 -12.04 19.93
CA LEU A 37 7.70 -12.88 18.80
C LEU A 37 8.50 -12.56 17.53
N MET A 38 8.67 -11.28 17.24
CA MET A 38 9.41 -10.84 16.03
C MET A 38 10.91 -11.09 16.14
N GLU A 39 11.48 -10.96 17.34
CA GLU A 39 12.89 -11.30 17.60
C GLU A 39 13.15 -12.80 17.45
N ASP A 40 12.31 -13.63 18.06
CA ASP A 40 12.39 -15.10 17.93
C ASP A 40 12.26 -15.55 16.47
N PHE A 41 11.28 -14.99 15.74
CA PHE A 41 11.10 -15.27 14.31
C PHE A 41 12.36 -14.92 13.51
N ARG A 42 12.92 -13.72 13.70
CA ARG A 42 14.12 -13.30 12.99
C ARG A 42 15.33 -14.20 13.33
N ALA A 43 15.47 -14.57 14.60
CA ALA A 43 16.54 -15.46 15.03
C ALA A 43 16.41 -16.86 14.42
N GLU A 44 15.18 -17.41 14.38
CA GLU A 44 14.91 -18.75 13.81
C GLU A 44 15.26 -18.82 12.32
N TYR A 45 14.91 -17.77 11.56
CA TYR A 45 15.10 -17.74 10.10
C TYR A 45 16.37 -17.00 9.64
N GLY A 46 17.26 -16.61 10.55
CA GLY A 46 18.51 -15.93 10.21
C GLY A 46 18.33 -14.54 9.59
N LEU A 47 17.21 -13.88 9.92
CA LEU A 47 16.86 -12.56 9.39
C LEU A 47 17.56 -11.45 10.18
N ASN A 48 18.26 -10.59 9.47
CA ASN A 48 19.09 -9.55 10.06
C ASN A 48 19.08 -8.26 9.23
N GLU A 49 19.77 -7.22 9.69
CA GLU A 49 19.84 -5.93 9.00
C GLU A 49 20.42 -6.02 7.57
N GLY A 50 21.16 -7.08 7.24
CA GLY A 50 21.69 -7.30 5.90
C GLY A 50 20.61 -7.71 4.90
N ASN A 51 19.64 -8.51 5.33
CA ASN A 51 18.76 -9.27 4.43
C ASN A 51 17.26 -9.07 4.66
N PHE A 52 16.84 -8.30 5.68
CA PHE A 52 15.43 -8.19 6.06
C PHE A 52 15.06 -6.79 6.57
N SER A 53 13.86 -6.36 6.23
CA SER A 53 13.21 -5.14 6.73
C SER A 53 11.73 -5.38 6.86
N LEU A 54 11.10 -4.83 7.92
CA LEU A 54 9.68 -5.02 8.19
C LEU A 54 9.07 -3.80 8.88
N CYS A 55 7.83 -3.47 8.46
CA CYS A 55 6.92 -2.60 9.20
C CYS A 55 5.57 -3.30 9.37
N TYR A 56 5.05 -3.28 10.59
CA TYR A 56 3.71 -3.71 10.96
C TYR A 56 2.97 -2.54 11.60
N TYR A 57 1.68 -2.41 11.33
CA TYR A 57 0.80 -1.42 11.95
C TYR A 57 -0.62 -1.98 12.10
N ASN A 58 -1.13 -2.04 13.34
CA ASN A 58 -2.51 -2.41 13.65
C ASN A 58 -3.42 -1.19 13.50
N THR A 59 -4.38 -1.25 12.59
CA THR A 59 -5.25 -0.10 12.27
C THR A 59 -6.29 0.22 13.36
N VAL A 60 -6.49 -0.68 14.33
CA VAL A 60 -7.46 -0.53 15.43
C VAL A 60 -6.80 -0.02 16.70
N THR A 61 -5.64 -0.58 17.04
CA THR A 61 -4.93 -0.25 18.29
C THR A 61 -3.87 0.83 18.10
N GLY A 62 -3.39 1.03 16.88
CA GLY A 62 -2.23 1.87 16.59
C GLY A 62 -0.89 1.22 16.93
N GLU A 63 -0.89 -0.06 17.37
CA GLU A 63 0.34 -0.78 17.67
C GLU A 63 1.22 -0.90 16.43
N GLU A 64 2.49 -0.52 16.55
CA GLU A 64 3.43 -0.48 15.43
C GLU A 64 4.75 -1.13 15.81
N TYR A 65 5.23 -2.03 14.94
CA TYR A 65 6.56 -2.62 15.01
C TYR A 65 7.36 -2.28 13.76
N ARG A 66 8.60 -1.86 13.95
CA ARG A 66 9.53 -1.53 12.86
C ARG A 66 10.86 -2.21 13.08
N TYR A 67 11.40 -2.79 12.02
CA TYR A 67 12.74 -3.36 12.02
C TYR A 67 13.44 -2.99 10.73
N ASN A 68 14.59 -2.32 10.84
CA ASN A 68 15.45 -1.95 9.71
C ASN A 68 14.68 -1.15 8.61
N ASP A 69 13.66 -0.43 9.03
CA ASP A 69 12.57 0.09 8.19
C ASP A 69 12.96 1.27 7.30
N THR A 70 14.08 1.94 7.61
CA THR A 70 14.64 3.03 6.79
C THR A 70 15.69 2.56 5.80
N LYS A 71 16.08 1.28 5.85
CA LYS A 71 17.04 0.73 4.89
C LYS A 71 16.44 0.64 3.49
N PHE A 72 17.09 1.29 2.54
CA PHE A 72 16.74 1.18 1.13
C PHE A 72 17.14 -0.19 0.58
N MET A 73 16.16 -0.89 0.02
CA MET A 73 16.30 -2.21 -0.60
C MET A 73 15.63 -2.20 -1.98
N ILE A 74 15.96 -3.17 -2.83
CA ILE A 74 15.30 -3.34 -4.12
C ILE A 74 13.80 -3.58 -3.86
N ALA A 75 12.95 -2.69 -4.33
CA ALA A 75 11.50 -2.78 -4.14
C ALA A 75 10.86 -3.88 -5.00
N ALA A 76 11.51 -4.29 -6.06
CA ALA A 76 10.90 -5.11 -7.09
C ALA A 76 9.56 -4.48 -7.54
N SER A 77 8.49 -5.27 -7.70
CA SER A 77 7.19 -4.74 -8.18
C SER A 77 6.34 -4.03 -7.12
N THR A 78 6.80 -3.89 -5.88
CA THR A 78 6.01 -3.15 -4.86
C THR A 78 5.92 -1.65 -5.16
N TYR A 79 6.83 -1.08 -5.95
CA TYR A 79 6.76 0.31 -6.41
C TYR A 79 5.47 0.63 -7.18
N LYS A 80 4.80 -0.38 -7.72
CA LYS A 80 3.54 -0.25 -8.44
C LYS A 80 2.39 0.16 -7.53
N LEU A 81 2.52 -0.05 -6.21
CA LEU A 81 1.52 0.37 -5.24
C LEU A 81 1.37 1.90 -5.22
N PRO A 82 2.36 2.71 -4.84
CA PRO A 82 2.22 4.17 -4.86
C PRO A 82 1.99 4.73 -6.27
N LEU A 83 2.52 4.09 -7.32
CA LEU A 83 2.30 4.49 -8.69
C LEU A 83 0.81 4.42 -9.09
N ASN A 84 0.15 3.29 -8.85
CA ASN A 84 -1.27 3.14 -9.15
C ASN A 84 -2.12 4.06 -8.26
N MET A 85 -1.80 4.19 -6.99
CA MET A 85 -2.49 5.06 -6.04
C MET A 85 -2.53 6.51 -6.55
N TYR A 86 -1.42 7.01 -7.08
CA TYR A 86 -1.36 8.36 -7.65
C TYR A 86 -2.31 8.54 -8.84
N TYR A 87 -2.41 7.55 -9.71
CA TYR A 87 -3.34 7.58 -10.84
C TYR A 87 -4.80 7.57 -10.39
N TYR A 88 -5.16 6.77 -9.39
CA TYR A 88 -6.51 6.81 -8.79
C TYR A 88 -6.82 8.18 -8.18
N GLU A 89 -5.84 8.85 -7.61
CA GLU A 89 -6.04 10.22 -7.10
C GLU A 89 -6.26 11.23 -8.21
N MET A 90 -5.51 11.13 -9.33
CA MET A 90 -5.74 11.96 -10.51
C MET A 90 -7.13 11.72 -11.12
N GLU A 91 -7.61 10.47 -11.14
CA GLU A 91 -8.98 10.15 -11.58
C GLU A 91 -10.02 10.75 -10.64
N ALA A 92 -9.86 10.60 -9.34
CA ALA A 92 -10.76 11.19 -8.33
C ALA A 92 -10.77 12.74 -8.39
N ALA A 93 -9.65 13.35 -8.76
CA ALA A 93 -9.55 14.80 -8.98
C ALA A 93 -10.15 15.25 -10.33
N GLY A 94 -10.49 14.31 -11.23
CA GLY A 94 -10.99 14.61 -12.56
C GLY A 94 -9.92 15.13 -13.53
N GLU A 95 -8.65 14.94 -13.23
CA GLU A 95 -7.52 15.34 -14.07
C GLU A 95 -7.31 14.39 -15.25
N ILE A 96 -7.64 13.12 -15.06
CA ILE A 96 -7.63 12.08 -16.07
C ILE A 96 -8.89 11.21 -15.92
N SER A 97 -9.06 10.23 -16.79
CA SER A 97 -10.17 9.27 -16.69
C SER A 97 -9.68 7.84 -16.96
N SER A 98 -10.48 6.86 -16.56
CA SER A 98 -10.25 5.44 -16.83
C SER A 98 -10.05 5.11 -18.33
N ALA A 99 -10.57 5.95 -19.23
CA ALA A 99 -10.39 5.83 -20.68
C ALA A 99 -9.10 6.50 -21.20
N THR A 100 -8.35 7.21 -20.36
CA THR A 100 -7.07 7.81 -20.75
C THR A 100 -6.09 6.74 -21.22
N MET A 101 -5.44 6.99 -22.36
CA MET A 101 -4.47 6.03 -22.91
C MET A 101 -3.14 6.12 -22.17
N ILE A 102 -2.66 4.95 -21.73
CA ILE A 102 -1.34 4.75 -21.14
C ILE A 102 -0.60 3.77 -22.06
N GLY A 103 0.36 4.27 -22.83
CA GLY A 103 0.97 3.47 -23.88
C GLY A 103 -0.07 2.94 -24.86
N ALA A 104 -0.19 1.63 -25.00
CA ALA A 104 -1.10 0.95 -25.91
C ALA A 104 -2.45 0.55 -25.27
N THR A 105 -2.67 0.82 -23.98
CA THR A 105 -3.87 0.38 -23.24
C THR A 105 -4.59 1.56 -22.57
N THR A 106 -5.80 1.33 -22.03
CA THR A 106 -6.51 2.32 -21.21
C THR A 106 -5.98 2.32 -19.78
N LEU A 107 -6.18 3.42 -19.05
CA LEU A 107 -5.80 3.50 -17.65
C LEU A 107 -6.51 2.43 -16.80
N ALA A 108 -7.80 2.16 -17.04
CA ALA A 108 -8.52 1.09 -16.38
C ALA A 108 -7.85 -0.28 -16.54
N ASP A 109 -7.45 -0.63 -17.76
CA ASP A 109 -6.75 -1.88 -18.03
C ASP A 109 -5.31 -1.85 -17.49
N ALA A 110 -4.66 -0.70 -17.52
CA ALA A 110 -3.32 -0.51 -16.96
C ALA A 110 -3.30 -0.78 -15.45
N HIS A 111 -4.27 -0.30 -14.70
CA HIS A 111 -4.45 -0.62 -13.27
C HIS A 111 -4.56 -2.13 -13.04
N TYR A 112 -5.46 -2.79 -13.77
CA TYR A 112 -5.64 -4.23 -13.64
C TYR A 112 -4.36 -5.02 -13.96
N GLN A 113 -3.71 -4.71 -15.08
CA GLN A 113 -2.49 -5.39 -15.47
C GLN A 113 -1.32 -5.13 -14.50
N SER A 114 -1.19 -3.89 -14.01
CA SER A 114 -0.14 -3.49 -13.08
C SER A 114 -0.31 -4.13 -11.69
N LEU A 115 -1.53 -4.12 -11.16
CA LEU A 115 -1.81 -4.58 -9.78
C LEU A 115 -1.99 -6.10 -9.72
N VAL A 116 -2.82 -6.70 -10.58
CA VAL A 116 -3.14 -8.13 -10.53
C VAL A 116 -2.01 -8.97 -11.12
N TRP A 117 -1.60 -8.66 -12.34
CA TRP A 117 -0.60 -9.43 -13.07
C TRP A 117 0.83 -8.95 -12.90
N SER A 118 1.00 -7.80 -12.25
CA SER A 118 2.31 -7.18 -12.09
C SER A 118 3.04 -6.95 -13.42
N ASN A 119 2.29 -6.64 -14.49
CA ASN A 119 2.84 -6.40 -15.81
C ASN A 119 3.86 -5.23 -15.77
N ASN A 120 5.11 -5.53 -16.17
CA ASN A 120 6.18 -4.55 -16.13
C ASN A 120 6.05 -3.50 -17.24
N ASP A 121 5.74 -3.92 -18.46
CA ASP A 121 5.68 -2.99 -19.61
C ASP A 121 4.64 -1.90 -19.38
N VAL A 122 3.43 -2.30 -18.97
CA VAL A 122 2.34 -1.36 -18.66
C VAL A 122 2.70 -0.44 -17.49
N SER A 123 3.32 -0.98 -16.44
CA SER A 123 3.72 -0.18 -15.28
C SER A 123 4.85 0.81 -15.61
N ILE A 124 5.75 0.44 -16.52
CA ILE A 124 6.78 1.33 -17.05
C ILE A 124 6.15 2.44 -17.90
N ASP A 125 5.17 2.11 -18.73
CA ASP A 125 4.41 3.12 -19.49
C ASP A 125 3.70 4.10 -18.55
N MET A 126 3.07 3.61 -17.47
CA MET A 126 2.48 4.46 -16.42
C MET A 126 3.52 5.41 -15.82
N LEU A 127 4.68 4.87 -15.44
CA LEU A 127 5.78 5.65 -14.84
C LEU A 127 6.25 6.76 -15.80
N TYR A 128 6.53 6.42 -17.06
CA TYR A 128 7.02 7.39 -18.03
C TYR A 128 5.96 8.38 -18.52
N ASN A 129 4.68 8.03 -18.40
CA ASN A 129 3.59 8.99 -18.66
C ASN A 129 3.59 10.15 -17.64
N LEU A 130 4.16 9.97 -16.46
CA LEU A 130 4.41 11.06 -15.48
C LEU A 130 5.63 11.93 -15.85
N GLY A 131 6.37 11.58 -16.91
CA GLY A 131 7.54 12.32 -17.41
C GLY A 131 8.78 11.43 -17.48
N ASN A 132 9.58 11.38 -16.44
CA ASN A 132 10.77 10.54 -16.39
C ASN A 132 10.91 9.89 -15.01
N PHE A 133 11.86 8.97 -14.87
CA PHE A 133 12.07 8.23 -13.63
C PHE A 133 12.26 9.15 -12.41
N ARG A 134 13.01 10.23 -12.54
CA ARG A 134 13.22 11.18 -11.43
C ARG A 134 11.94 11.95 -11.09
N THR A 135 11.16 12.34 -12.10
CA THR A 135 9.86 12.97 -11.89
C THR A 135 8.92 12.03 -11.14
N TYR A 136 8.82 10.79 -11.59
CA TYR A 136 8.06 9.77 -10.90
C TYR A 136 8.49 9.62 -9.43
N LYS A 137 9.79 9.43 -9.16
CA LYS A 137 10.29 9.30 -7.78
C LYS A 137 9.96 10.52 -6.91
N ASN A 138 10.07 11.74 -7.46
CA ASN A 138 9.68 12.94 -6.74
C ASN A 138 8.17 13.00 -6.46
N THR A 139 7.34 12.56 -7.41
CA THR A 139 5.89 12.50 -7.24
C THR A 139 5.49 11.54 -6.13
N MET A 140 6.13 10.37 -6.05
CA MET A 140 5.83 9.36 -5.01
C MET A 140 6.16 9.83 -3.59
N LYS A 141 7.06 10.78 -3.43
CA LYS A 141 7.43 11.35 -2.11
C LYS A 141 6.26 11.95 -1.34
N GLN A 142 5.19 12.36 -2.01
CA GLN A 142 3.99 12.88 -1.34
C GLN A 142 3.33 11.87 -0.39
N TYR A 143 3.62 10.57 -0.53
CA TYR A 143 3.06 9.52 0.31
C TYR A 143 3.95 9.17 1.51
N PHE A 144 5.14 9.74 1.62
CA PHE A 144 6.13 9.38 2.63
C PHE A 144 6.24 10.47 3.69
N THR A 145 6.27 10.05 4.94
CA THR A 145 6.54 10.96 6.08
C THR A 145 8.03 11.18 6.30
N MET A 146 8.89 10.36 5.64
CA MET A 146 10.35 10.49 5.74
C MET A 146 10.80 11.85 5.21
N PRO A 147 11.57 12.65 6.00
CA PRO A 147 12.07 13.93 5.57
C PRO A 147 12.99 13.81 4.35
N ASP A 148 13.01 14.83 3.50
CA ASP A 148 13.81 14.84 2.27
C ASP A 148 15.30 14.62 2.51
N GLU A 149 15.83 15.14 3.61
CA GLU A 149 17.22 14.99 4.05
C GLU A 149 17.60 13.57 4.46
N GLU A 150 16.61 12.74 4.81
CA GLU A 150 16.79 11.32 5.15
C GLU A 150 16.62 10.40 3.94
N ILE A 151 16.07 10.92 2.85
CA ILE A 151 15.94 10.15 1.60
C ILE A 151 17.30 10.03 0.94
N ASP A 152 17.93 8.87 1.10
CA ASP A 152 19.24 8.58 0.49
C ASP A 152 19.19 8.75 -1.04
N SER A 153 20.33 9.17 -1.59
CA SER A 153 20.53 9.29 -3.04
C SER A 153 20.26 7.98 -3.80
N ILE A 154 20.38 6.83 -3.14
CA ILE A 154 20.08 5.51 -3.69
C ILE A 154 18.62 5.40 -4.10
N TYR A 155 17.69 6.09 -3.43
CA TYR A 155 16.29 6.17 -3.83
C TYR A 155 16.11 6.60 -5.30
N TYR A 156 16.96 7.50 -5.78
CA TYR A 156 16.92 8.01 -7.14
C TYR A 156 17.81 7.24 -8.12
N ALA A 157 18.66 6.34 -7.62
CA ALA A 157 19.59 5.61 -8.47
C ALA A 157 18.86 4.50 -9.27
N ASP A 158 17.90 3.83 -8.63
CA ASP A 158 17.11 2.75 -9.22
C ASP A 158 15.84 2.51 -8.39
N ASN A 159 15.24 1.35 -8.55
CA ASN A 159 13.99 0.91 -7.89
C ASN A 159 14.21 0.55 -6.41
N TYR A 160 14.80 1.49 -5.66
CA TYR A 160 15.00 1.34 -4.22
C TYR A 160 13.92 2.08 -3.43
N TYR A 161 13.37 1.40 -2.42
CA TYR A 161 12.45 1.90 -1.42
C TYR A 161 12.80 1.29 -0.07
N CYS A 162 12.20 1.77 1.01
CA CYS A 162 12.27 1.15 2.33
C CYS A 162 10.85 0.79 2.83
N THR A 163 10.77 -0.09 3.82
CA THR A 163 9.46 -0.54 4.34
C THR A 163 8.70 0.57 5.07
N SER A 164 9.39 1.58 5.60
CA SER A 164 8.76 2.78 6.15
C SER A 164 7.93 3.52 5.09
N MET A 165 8.49 3.75 3.90
CA MET A 165 7.77 4.36 2.78
C MET A 165 6.55 3.55 2.34
N MET A 166 6.65 2.22 2.36
CA MET A 166 5.54 1.34 2.02
C MET A 166 4.45 1.32 3.10
N LEU A 167 4.83 1.38 4.38
CA LEU A 167 3.85 1.51 5.44
C LEU A 167 3.07 2.82 5.34
N ASP A 168 3.75 3.93 5.08
CA ASP A 168 3.09 5.24 4.88
C ASP A 168 2.13 5.19 3.68
N THR A 169 2.56 4.56 2.59
CA THR A 169 1.72 4.33 1.41
C THR A 169 0.48 3.49 1.75
N LEU A 170 0.65 2.41 2.53
CA LEU A 170 -0.47 1.58 2.96
C LEU A 170 -1.43 2.31 3.90
N LYS A 171 -0.92 3.16 4.81
CA LYS A 171 -1.75 4.01 5.67
C LYS A 171 -2.60 4.95 4.82
N HIS A 172 -1.99 5.62 3.85
CA HIS A 172 -2.70 6.51 2.94
C HIS A 172 -3.76 5.77 2.10
N LEU A 173 -3.44 4.57 1.59
CA LEU A 173 -4.39 3.71 0.88
C LEU A 173 -5.57 3.30 1.77
N TYR A 174 -5.29 2.83 2.99
CA TYR A 174 -6.30 2.33 3.93
C TYR A 174 -7.27 3.44 4.37
N GLU A 175 -6.76 4.64 4.59
CA GLU A 175 -7.51 5.81 5.04
C GLU A 175 -8.19 6.58 3.90
N GLY A 176 -7.82 6.30 2.65
CA GLY A 176 -8.19 7.10 1.49
C GLY A 176 -9.64 6.94 1.01
N GLY A 177 -10.40 5.97 1.55
CA GLY A 177 -11.82 5.78 1.27
C GLY A 177 -12.10 5.31 -0.14
N ASP A 178 -13.32 5.55 -0.61
CA ASP A 178 -13.95 4.99 -1.81
C ASP A 178 -13.12 5.14 -3.10
N LYS A 179 -12.27 6.16 -3.17
CA LYS A 179 -11.41 6.39 -4.36
C LYS A 179 -10.44 5.23 -4.63
N PHE A 180 -10.16 4.39 -3.64
CA PHE A 180 -9.25 3.26 -3.73
C PHE A 180 -9.94 1.89 -3.69
N ASP A 181 -11.26 1.82 -3.66
CA ASP A 181 -11.99 0.55 -3.55
C ASP A 181 -11.62 -0.42 -4.69
N GLU A 182 -11.61 0.05 -5.94
CA GLU A 182 -11.22 -0.77 -7.10
C GLU A 182 -9.75 -1.20 -7.00
N MET A 183 -8.86 -0.32 -6.56
CA MET A 183 -7.45 -0.64 -6.35
C MET A 183 -7.28 -1.77 -5.33
N ILE A 184 -7.98 -1.67 -4.20
CA ILE A 184 -7.98 -2.68 -3.14
C ILE A 184 -8.54 -4.00 -3.68
N ASP A 185 -9.60 -3.97 -4.49
CA ASP A 185 -10.18 -5.16 -5.10
C ASP A 185 -9.21 -5.85 -6.09
N TYR A 186 -8.43 -5.09 -6.85
CA TYR A 186 -7.38 -5.67 -7.70
C TYR A 186 -6.24 -6.27 -6.85
N MET A 187 -5.84 -5.61 -5.76
CA MET A 187 -4.84 -6.14 -4.84
C MET A 187 -5.32 -7.44 -4.16
N LYS A 188 -6.62 -7.60 -3.88
CA LYS A 188 -7.20 -8.86 -3.39
C LYS A 188 -7.13 -9.97 -4.42
N GLN A 189 -7.21 -9.68 -5.71
CA GLN A 189 -7.12 -10.66 -6.79
C GLN A 189 -5.68 -11.10 -7.10
N ALA A 190 -4.68 -10.30 -6.73
CA ALA A 190 -3.28 -10.56 -7.06
C ALA A 190 -2.76 -11.83 -6.39
N GLN A 191 -2.05 -12.68 -7.15
CA GLN A 191 -1.35 -13.90 -6.70
C GLN A 191 -2.07 -14.68 -5.60
N PRO A 192 -3.24 -15.28 -5.87
CA PRO A 192 -3.98 -16.07 -4.91
C PRO A 192 -3.21 -17.36 -4.57
N GLY A 193 -2.64 -17.46 -3.38
CA GLY A 193 -1.90 -18.64 -2.92
C GLY A 193 -0.38 -18.51 -2.97
N GLU A 194 0.14 -17.32 -3.20
CA GLU A 194 1.57 -17.02 -3.10
C GLU A 194 1.83 -15.85 -2.13
N TYR A 195 3.07 -15.62 -1.73
CA TYR A 195 3.50 -14.56 -0.83
C TYR A 195 2.72 -14.60 0.50
N PHE A 196 2.19 -13.50 0.99
CA PHE A 196 1.38 -13.51 2.23
C PHE A 196 0.22 -14.49 2.16
N LYS A 197 -0.42 -14.64 1.00
CA LYS A 197 -1.58 -15.52 0.80
C LYS A 197 -1.22 -17.02 0.83
N LEU A 198 0.06 -17.38 0.71
CA LEU A 198 0.49 -18.76 0.86
C LEU A 198 0.28 -19.28 2.28
N TYR A 199 0.48 -18.42 3.28
CA TYR A 199 0.49 -18.79 4.70
C TYR A 199 -0.73 -18.29 5.47
N VAL A 200 -1.36 -17.22 5.02
CA VAL A 200 -2.52 -16.60 5.67
C VAL A 200 -3.75 -16.84 4.80
N THR A 201 -4.41 -17.97 5.03
CA THR A 201 -5.54 -18.45 4.18
C THR A 201 -6.92 -18.16 4.78
N ASP A 202 -6.99 -17.81 6.08
CA ASP A 202 -8.25 -17.62 6.79
C ASP A 202 -8.80 -16.20 6.69
N TYR A 203 -8.01 -15.29 6.13
CA TYR A 203 -8.36 -13.87 6.01
C TYR A 203 -8.15 -13.37 4.59
N GLU A 204 -8.96 -12.37 4.23
CA GLU A 204 -8.77 -11.66 2.98
C GLU A 204 -7.51 -10.79 3.05
N ILE A 205 -6.75 -10.73 1.96
CA ILE A 205 -5.51 -9.95 1.86
C ILE A 205 -5.54 -9.14 0.58
N ALA A 206 -5.40 -7.83 0.70
CA ALA A 206 -5.09 -6.95 -0.42
C ALA A 206 -3.60 -6.65 -0.41
N HIS A 207 -2.84 -7.11 -1.42
CA HIS A 207 -1.40 -6.96 -1.42
C HIS A 207 -0.80 -6.60 -2.78
N LYS A 208 0.39 -6.02 -2.74
CA LYS A 208 1.27 -5.91 -3.89
C LYS A 208 2.60 -6.59 -3.59
N TYR A 209 2.84 -7.69 -4.28
CA TYR A 209 4.07 -8.47 -4.21
C TYR A 209 5.14 -7.97 -5.16
N GLY A 210 6.38 -8.35 -4.89
CA GLY A 210 7.53 -8.08 -5.74
C GLY A 210 8.55 -9.21 -5.72
N TYR A 211 9.04 -9.58 -6.89
CA TYR A 211 10.11 -10.57 -7.07
C TYR A 211 11.18 -9.99 -7.99
N TYR A 212 12.42 -10.14 -7.58
CA TYR A 212 13.59 -9.70 -8.34
C TYR A 212 14.71 -10.69 -8.17
N VAL A 213 15.34 -11.08 -9.27
CA VAL A 213 16.57 -11.89 -9.29
C VAL A 213 17.45 -11.33 -10.40
N ASP A 214 18.52 -10.68 -10.04
CA ASP A 214 19.55 -10.22 -10.96
C ASP A 214 20.83 -9.88 -10.20
N ASP A 215 21.98 -9.89 -10.88
CA ASP A 215 23.30 -9.53 -10.34
C ASP A 215 23.68 -10.25 -9.03
N GLY A 216 23.14 -11.44 -8.79
CA GLY A 216 23.38 -12.23 -7.59
C GLY A 216 22.56 -11.78 -6.38
N VAL A 217 21.54 -10.93 -6.56
CA VAL A 217 20.60 -10.52 -5.52
C VAL A 217 19.23 -11.13 -5.80
N THR A 218 18.64 -11.71 -4.76
CA THR A 218 17.23 -12.17 -4.78
C THR A 218 16.43 -11.36 -3.78
N ALA A 219 15.41 -10.63 -4.26
CA ALA A 219 14.46 -9.92 -3.40
C ALA A 219 13.07 -10.53 -3.56
N ILE A 220 12.45 -10.90 -2.43
CA ILE A 220 11.07 -11.35 -2.33
C ILE A 220 10.38 -10.41 -1.35
N ASN A 221 9.52 -9.57 -1.87
CA ASN A 221 8.89 -8.50 -1.11
C ASN A 221 7.37 -8.65 -1.16
N ASP A 222 6.70 -8.25 -0.09
CA ASP A 222 5.25 -8.14 -0.09
C ASP A 222 4.81 -6.97 0.80
N THR A 223 3.74 -6.29 0.38
CA THR A 223 3.19 -5.15 1.11
C THR A 223 1.67 -5.14 0.94
N GLY A 224 0.93 -5.06 2.06
CA GLY A 224 -0.52 -5.23 1.97
C GLY A 224 -1.28 -4.98 3.26
N ILE A 225 -2.59 -5.14 3.13
CA ILE A 225 -3.61 -5.03 4.17
C ILE A 225 -4.14 -6.43 4.45
N ILE A 226 -4.06 -6.89 5.67
CA ILE A 226 -4.58 -8.17 6.12
C ILE A 226 -5.86 -7.92 6.92
N TYR A 227 -7.01 -8.39 6.43
CA TYR A 227 -8.34 -8.12 6.96
C TYR A 227 -8.73 -9.12 8.05
N THR A 228 -7.98 -9.13 9.16
CA THR A 228 -8.38 -9.84 10.39
C THR A 228 -9.48 -9.05 11.12
N PRO A 229 -10.06 -9.56 12.23
CA PRO A 229 -10.95 -8.77 13.08
C PRO A 229 -10.36 -7.46 13.59
N GLN A 230 -9.04 -7.36 13.64
CA GLN A 230 -8.27 -6.13 13.80
C GLN A 230 -7.35 -6.00 12.58
N PRO A 231 -7.78 -5.34 11.52
CA PRO A 231 -6.97 -5.25 10.31
C PRO A 231 -5.61 -4.63 10.58
N PHE A 232 -4.60 -5.13 9.88
CA PHE A 232 -3.25 -4.58 10.00
C PHE A 232 -2.58 -4.40 8.65
N LEU A 233 -1.65 -3.49 8.61
CA LEU A 233 -0.79 -3.17 7.47
C LEU A 233 0.56 -3.84 7.68
N LEU A 234 1.09 -4.44 6.62
CA LEU A 234 2.36 -5.15 6.68
C LEU A 234 3.18 -4.85 5.43
N ALA A 235 4.42 -4.42 5.63
CA ALA A 235 5.41 -4.27 4.57
C ALA A 235 6.65 -5.09 4.91
N VAL A 236 7.05 -5.99 4.02
CA VAL A 236 8.20 -6.88 4.20
C VAL A 236 9.09 -6.80 2.98
N TYR A 237 10.37 -6.52 3.20
CA TYR A 237 11.41 -6.55 2.19
C TYR A 237 12.52 -7.51 2.56
N THR A 238 12.97 -8.26 1.57
CA THR A 238 14.09 -9.21 1.73
C THR A 238 15.17 -8.98 0.69
N SER A 239 16.41 -9.36 1.01
CA SER A 239 17.53 -9.40 0.10
C SER A 239 18.40 -10.60 0.46
N ASP A 240 18.41 -11.62 -0.39
CA ASP A 240 19.14 -12.87 -0.16
C ASP A 240 18.85 -13.50 1.22
N ALA A 241 17.60 -13.38 1.67
CA ALA A 241 17.17 -14.02 2.91
C ALA A 241 17.27 -15.54 2.77
N PRO A 242 17.66 -16.28 3.84
CA PRO A 242 17.66 -17.74 3.83
C PRO A 242 16.27 -18.27 3.46
N GLY A 243 16.24 -19.31 2.59
CA GLY A 243 15.00 -19.98 2.16
C GLY A 243 14.61 -21.11 3.09
#